data_1678126699d0accd15aabbb6fe153f52
#
_entry.id   1678126699d0accd15aabbb6fe153f52
#
_cell.length_a   1.000
_cell.length_b   1.000
_cell.length_c   1.000
_cell.angle_alpha   90.00
_cell.angle_beta   90.00
_cell.angle_gamma   90.00
#
_symmetry.space_group_name_H-M   'P 1'
#
loop_
_entity.id
_entity.type
_entity.pdbx_description
1 polymer ?
#
loop_
_entity_poly.entity_id
_entity_poly.type
_entity_poly.pdbx_seq_one_letter_code
_entity_poly.pdbx_strand_id
1 'polypeptide(L)'
;YTSKNDLIAEKCRNYLTEEELEVGTKSAVRKGRELEPLIIHKHSQVMGRRVIKPTDMYRHKSYPFIKFNFDGVIDKLYNEDGTYQYIPDEIKVVTIYGMKHYQPKKATFSEFTGWQLIPPHYENENVGIEQKAAMYGIPPYYYTQLQQQIFGLNAPYGFLTVMFEKDWQIHSWFVWRDQKVINQLIMEDAKTWNIIENKRPANFDLGVKIKEDYN
;
A
#
# COMPACT_ATOMS: atom_id res chain seq x y z
N TYR A 1 -3.81 2.73 -14.22
CA TYR A 1 -3.45 1.31 -13.96
C TYR A 1 -2.74 0.75 -15.16
N THR A 2 -1.55 0.22 -14.95
CA THR A 2 -0.78 -0.51 -15.96
C THR A 2 -1.37 -1.91 -16.06
N SER A 3 -1.71 -2.38 -17.27
CA SER A 3 -2.16 -3.76 -17.46
C SER A 3 -1.01 -4.74 -17.17
N LYS A 4 -1.33 -6.02 -16.91
CA LYS A 4 -0.32 -7.07 -16.73
C LYS A 4 0.65 -7.16 -17.92
N ASN A 5 0.14 -7.00 -19.14
CA ASN A 5 0.96 -7.05 -20.34
C ASN A 5 1.88 -5.83 -20.46
N ASP A 6 1.38 -4.64 -20.13
CA ASP A 6 2.19 -3.42 -20.12
C ASP A 6 3.29 -3.50 -19.07
N LEU A 7 2.97 -4.02 -17.86
CA LEU A 7 3.96 -4.26 -16.81
C LEU A 7 5.05 -5.21 -17.27
N ILE A 8 4.69 -6.33 -17.92
CA ILE A 8 5.66 -7.28 -18.46
C ILE A 8 6.54 -6.59 -19.53
N ALA A 9 5.94 -5.82 -20.43
CA ALA A 9 6.67 -5.08 -21.46
C ALA A 9 7.62 -4.06 -20.83
N GLU A 10 7.16 -3.29 -19.85
CA GLU A 10 7.99 -2.33 -19.08
C GLU A 10 9.19 -3.01 -18.43
N LYS A 11 8.97 -4.12 -17.73
CA LYS A 11 10.03 -4.83 -16.99
C LYS A 11 10.99 -5.63 -17.87
N CYS A 12 10.65 -5.86 -19.14
CA CYS A 12 11.52 -6.54 -20.09
C CYS A 12 12.34 -5.59 -20.99
N ARG A 13 12.13 -4.29 -20.93
CA ARG A 13 12.95 -3.29 -21.62
C ARG A 13 14.01 -2.72 -20.69
N ASN A 14 15.11 -2.24 -21.27
CA ASN A 14 16.26 -1.68 -20.55
C ASN A 14 16.31 -0.13 -20.58
N TYR A 15 15.20 0.53 -20.90
CA TYR A 15 15.08 1.99 -20.92
C TYR A 15 13.77 2.44 -20.28
N LEU A 16 13.75 3.66 -19.79
CA LEU A 16 12.53 4.35 -19.35
C LEU A 16 11.97 5.19 -20.51
N THR A 17 10.65 5.20 -20.65
CA THR A 17 9.99 6.11 -21.60
C THR A 17 10.00 7.53 -21.05
N GLU A 18 9.84 8.53 -21.93
CA GLU A 18 9.72 9.94 -21.52
C GLU A 18 8.59 10.13 -20.51
N GLU A 19 7.43 9.47 -20.73
CA GLU A 19 6.31 9.52 -19.82
C GLU A 19 6.65 8.97 -18.42
N GLU A 20 7.46 7.92 -18.32
CA GLU A 20 7.90 7.36 -17.03
C GLU A 20 8.89 8.26 -16.32
N LEU A 21 9.77 8.93 -17.07
CA LEU A 21 10.69 9.93 -16.52
C LEU A 21 9.92 11.13 -15.96
N GLU A 22 8.80 11.50 -16.57
CA GLU A 22 7.98 12.64 -16.18
C GLU A 22 6.95 12.34 -15.09
N VAL A 23 6.71 11.06 -14.74
CA VAL A 23 5.70 10.70 -13.71
C VAL A 23 5.88 11.50 -12.43
N GLY A 24 7.13 11.72 -12.01
CA GLY A 24 7.45 12.48 -10.81
C GLY A 24 7.06 13.96 -10.87
N THR A 25 6.87 14.52 -12.06
CA THR A 25 6.54 15.93 -12.29
C THR A 25 5.03 16.17 -12.41
N LYS A 26 4.22 15.12 -12.60
CA LYS A 26 2.75 15.23 -12.68
C LYS A 26 2.22 15.92 -11.42
N SER A 27 1.38 16.92 -11.57
CA SER A 27 0.91 17.78 -10.46
C SER A 27 0.25 16.99 -9.33
N ALA A 28 -0.48 15.93 -9.66
CA ALA A 28 -1.12 15.05 -8.66
C ALA A 28 -0.08 14.27 -7.82
N VAL A 29 0.99 13.78 -8.45
CA VAL A 29 2.07 13.05 -7.75
C VAL A 29 2.85 14.00 -6.85
N ARG A 30 3.20 15.20 -7.37
CA ARG A 30 3.88 16.24 -6.58
C ARG A 30 3.05 16.65 -5.37
N LYS A 31 1.76 16.93 -5.58
CA LYS A 31 0.83 17.30 -4.51
C LYS A 31 0.73 16.20 -3.44
N GLY A 32 0.63 14.93 -3.85
CA GLY A 32 0.64 13.79 -2.94
C GLY A 32 1.88 13.78 -2.05
N ARG A 33 3.07 13.95 -2.65
CA ARG A 33 4.34 13.98 -1.91
C ARG A 33 4.45 15.18 -0.95
N GLU A 34 3.95 16.34 -1.34
CA GLU A 34 3.97 17.56 -0.51
C GLU A 34 3.04 17.44 0.70
N LEU A 35 1.90 16.78 0.56
CA LEU A 35 0.90 16.65 1.62
C LEU A 35 1.10 15.41 2.52
N GLU A 36 1.83 14.41 2.06
CA GLU A 36 2.07 13.18 2.81
C GLU A 36 2.64 13.42 4.22
N PRO A 37 3.64 14.31 4.44
CA PRO A 37 4.14 14.59 5.80
C PRO A 37 3.07 15.17 6.74
N LEU A 38 2.15 15.98 6.19
CA LEU A 38 1.03 16.52 6.97
C LEU A 38 0.06 15.40 7.40
N ILE A 39 -0.25 14.48 6.49
CA ILE A 39 -1.14 13.35 6.80
C ILE A 39 -0.49 12.44 7.84
N ILE A 40 0.80 12.13 7.69
CA ILE A 40 1.59 11.38 8.67
C ILE A 40 1.51 12.04 10.05
N HIS A 41 1.72 13.34 10.11
CA HIS A 41 1.66 14.09 11.36
C HIS A 41 0.27 14.02 12.01
N LYS A 42 -0.78 14.31 11.24
CA LYS A 42 -2.17 14.21 11.70
C LYS A 42 -2.51 12.79 12.19
N HIS A 43 -2.17 11.77 11.40
CA HIS A 43 -2.44 10.39 11.78
C HIS A 43 -1.65 9.95 13.02
N SER A 44 -0.41 10.40 13.17
CA SER A 44 0.37 10.17 14.38
C SER A 44 -0.32 10.74 15.63
N GLN A 45 -0.89 11.94 15.53
CA GLN A 45 -1.64 12.55 16.63
C GLN A 45 -2.89 11.75 16.97
N VAL A 46 -3.65 11.33 15.96
CA VAL A 46 -4.86 10.53 16.11
C VAL A 46 -4.58 9.19 16.76
N MET A 47 -3.52 8.52 16.31
CA MET A 47 -3.12 7.21 16.83
C MET A 47 -2.48 7.28 18.23
N GLY A 48 -2.06 8.47 18.68
CA GLY A 48 -1.24 8.60 19.88
C GLY A 48 0.09 7.84 19.75
N ARG A 49 0.55 7.58 18.53
CA ARG A 49 1.74 6.81 18.19
C ARG A 49 2.45 7.46 17.01
N ARG A 50 3.77 7.25 16.95
CA ARG A 50 4.56 7.76 15.84
C ARG A 50 4.26 6.95 14.58
N VAL A 51 3.89 7.65 13.50
CA VAL A 51 3.90 7.13 12.13
C VAL A 51 5.21 7.59 11.50
N ILE A 52 5.99 6.65 10.99
CA ILE A 52 7.31 6.88 10.39
C ILE A 52 7.18 6.69 8.89
N LYS A 53 7.81 7.56 8.10
CA LYS A 53 8.00 7.34 6.66
C LYS A 53 9.34 6.63 6.45
N PRO A 54 9.35 5.34 6.05
CA PRO A 54 10.59 4.69 5.65
C PRO A 54 11.14 5.30 4.36
N THR A 55 12.45 5.42 4.27
CA THR A 55 13.15 5.96 3.08
C THR A 55 13.63 4.87 2.14
N ASP A 56 13.72 3.65 2.63
CA ASP A 56 14.28 2.52 1.90
C ASP A 56 13.19 1.64 1.28
N MET A 57 13.54 1.03 0.15
CA MET A 57 12.75 -0.02 -0.45
C MET A 57 13.06 -1.35 0.23
N TYR A 58 12.04 -2.04 0.68
CA TYR A 58 12.15 -3.35 1.32
C TYR A 58 11.92 -4.47 0.31
N ARG A 59 12.63 -5.57 0.47
CA ARG A 59 12.46 -6.78 -0.34
C ARG A 59 12.02 -7.93 0.57
N HIS A 60 11.04 -8.70 0.12
CA HIS A 60 10.61 -9.87 0.90
C HIS A 60 11.68 -10.96 0.88
N LYS A 61 12.07 -11.47 2.06
CA LYS A 61 13.15 -12.45 2.22
C LYS A 61 12.92 -13.74 1.43
N SER A 62 11.71 -14.30 1.46
CA SER A 62 11.36 -15.56 0.78
C SER A 62 10.86 -15.36 -0.66
N TYR A 63 10.51 -14.14 -1.06
CA TYR A 63 10.00 -13.79 -2.38
C TYR A 63 10.72 -12.56 -2.90
N PRO A 64 11.98 -12.67 -3.36
CA PRO A 64 12.82 -11.50 -3.68
C PRO A 64 12.30 -10.61 -4.80
N PHE A 65 11.37 -11.11 -5.62
CA PHE A 65 10.69 -10.34 -6.65
C PHE A 65 9.62 -9.38 -6.07
N ILE A 66 9.17 -9.60 -4.83
CA ILE A 66 8.21 -8.73 -4.15
C ILE A 66 8.99 -7.66 -3.38
N LYS A 67 8.73 -6.40 -3.72
CA LYS A 67 9.35 -5.23 -3.11
C LYS A 67 8.26 -4.31 -2.57
N PHE A 68 8.60 -3.58 -1.50
CA PHE A 68 7.68 -2.70 -0.80
C PHE A 68 8.29 -1.31 -0.64
N ASN A 69 7.51 -0.29 -0.98
CA ASN A 69 7.68 1.07 -0.49
C ASN A 69 6.49 1.35 0.44
N PHE A 70 6.77 1.81 1.64
CA PHE A 70 5.74 2.18 2.61
C PHE A 70 5.61 3.70 2.64
N ASP A 71 4.38 4.21 2.49
CA ASP A 71 4.09 5.63 2.67
C ASP A 71 4.21 6.00 4.16
N GLY A 72 3.76 5.11 5.03
CA GLY A 72 3.89 5.21 6.47
C GLY A 72 3.98 3.85 7.16
N VAL A 73 4.59 3.84 8.32
CA VAL A 73 4.64 2.68 9.21
C VAL A 73 4.41 3.17 10.64
N ILE A 74 3.41 2.61 11.31
CA ILE A 74 3.16 2.91 12.72
C ILE A 74 4.19 2.17 13.56
N ASP A 75 4.90 2.94 14.41
CA ASP A 75 6.01 2.45 15.21
C ASP A 75 5.52 1.50 16.32
N LYS A 76 6.17 0.38 16.41
CA LYS A 76 6.18 -0.64 17.47
C LYS A 76 4.87 -0.81 18.26
N LEU A 77 4.05 -1.75 17.84
CA LEU A 77 3.08 -2.37 18.72
C LEU A 77 3.77 -3.53 19.47
N TYR A 78 3.69 -3.53 20.79
CA TYR A 78 4.13 -4.66 21.58
C TYR A 78 3.01 -5.69 21.62
N ASN A 79 3.33 -6.92 21.23
CA ASN A 79 2.46 -8.07 21.42
C ASN A 79 2.54 -8.55 22.88
N GLU A 80 1.59 -9.40 23.30
CA GLU A 80 1.58 -9.97 24.65
C GLU A 80 2.82 -10.81 24.96
N ASP A 81 3.48 -11.37 23.93
CA ASP A 81 4.72 -12.15 24.03
C ASP A 81 6.00 -11.28 24.09
N GLY A 82 5.86 -9.96 24.13
CA GLY A 82 6.98 -9.00 24.15
C GLY A 82 7.64 -8.74 22.80
N THR A 83 7.16 -9.36 21.72
CA THR A 83 7.60 -9.01 20.36
C THR A 83 6.98 -7.68 19.93
N TYR A 84 7.66 -6.95 19.03
CA TYR A 84 7.12 -5.72 18.48
C TYR A 84 6.83 -5.88 17.01
N GLN A 85 5.77 -5.22 16.58
CA GLN A 85 5.27 -5.28 15.23
C GLN A 85 5.11 -3.89 14.65
N TYR A 86 5.47 -3.74 13.40
CA TYR A 86 5.21 -2.55 12.60
C TYR A 86 3.91 -2.73 11.83
N ILE A 87 3.10 -1.69 11.79
CA ILE A 87 1.81 -1.71 11.09
C ILE A 87 1.90 -0.79 9.88
N PRO A 88 1.62 -1.26 8.66
CA PRO A 88 1.64 -0.43 7.47
C PRO A 88 0.49 0.58 7.47
N ASP A 89 0.79 1.77 6.99
CA ASP A 89 -0.15 2.86 6.78
C ASP A 89 0.00 3.39 5.35
N GLU A 90 -0.92 3.01 4.50
CA GLU A 90 -0.99 3.48 3.12
C GLU A 90 -1.65 4.85 3.10
N ILE A 91 -0.95 5.86 2.57
CA ILE A 91 -1.36 7.26 2.64
C ILE A 91 -1.78 7.76 1.26
N LYS A 92 -2.94 8.41 1.18
CA LYS A 92 -3.45 8.96 -0.07
C LYS A 92 -4.03 10.36 0.09
N VAL A 93 -3.80 11.19 -0.93
CA VAL A 93 -4.53 12.43 -1.16
C VAL A 93 -5.54 12.18 -2.25
N VAL A 94 -6.81 12.48 -1.99
CA VAL A 94 -7.89 12.15 -2.91
C VAL A 94 -8.66 13.42 -3.29
N THR A 95 -8.73 13.66 -4.60
CA THR A 95 -9.51 14.76 -5.17
C THR A 95 -11.00 14.58 -4.94
N ILE A 96 -11.76 15.66 -5.08
CA ILE A 96 -13.23 15.61 -4.99
C ILE A 96 -13.85 14.56 -5.93
N TYR A 97 -13.27 14.35 -7.11
CA TYR A 97 -13.74 13.36 -8.09
C TYR A 97 -13.42 11.92 -7.65
N GLY A 98 -12.33 11.72 -6.92
CA GLY A 98 -11.94 10.41 -6.39
C GLY A 98 -12.75 9.97 -5.18
N MET A 99 -13.36 10.90 -4.45
CA MET A 99 -14.13 10.60 -3.23
C MET A 99 -15.26 9.60 -3.45
N LYS A 100 -15.87 9.57 -4.64
CA LYS A 100 -16.97 8.64 -4.99
C LYS A 100 -16.61 7.16 -4.86
N HIS A 101 -15.31 6.83 -4.86
CA HIS A 101 -14.82 5.45 -4.72
C HIS A 101 -14.63 5.01 -3.26
N TYR A 102 -14.89 5.90 -2.31
CA TYR A 102 -14.76 5.64 -0.89
C TYR A 102 -16.11 5.76 -0.18
N GLN A 103 -16.23 5.08 0.94
CA GLN A 103 -17.39 5.20 1.84
C GLN A 103 -16.93 5.74 3.20
N PRO A 104 -16.83 7.07 3.38
CA PRO A 104 -16.29 7.67 4.61
C PRO A 104 -17.02 7.23 5.89
N LYS A 105 -18.30 6.86 5.77
CA LYS A 105 -19.09 6.32 6.91
C LYS A 105 -18.57 4.97 7.42
N LYS A 106 -17.75 4.25 6.64
CA LYS A 106 -17.09 3.00 7.03
C LYS A 106 -15.65 3.20 7.50
N ALA A 107 -15.15 4.44 7.49
CA ALA A 107 -13.84 4.73 8.06
C ALA A 107 -13.85 4.42 9.56
N THR A 108 -12.78 3.78 10.03
CA THR A 108 -12.62 3.47 11.47
C THR A 108 -12.30 4.72 12.28
N PHE A 109 -11.71 5.71 11.63
CA PHE A 109 -11.49 7.04 12.18
C PHE A 109 -11.85 8.11 11.15
N SER A 110 -12.39 9.23 11.64
CA SER A 110 -12.58 10.46 10.88
C SER A 110 -12.37 11.66 11.79
N GLU A 111 -11.76 12.73 11.31
CA GLU A 111 -11.66 13.99 12.07
C GLU A 111 -13.03 14.60 12.41
N PHE A 112 -14.10 14.20 11.69
CA PHE A 112 -15.46 14.65 11.98
C PHE A 112 -16.16 13.84 13.08
N THR A 113 -15.95 12.51 13.09
CA THR A 113 -16.75 11.60 13.95
C THR A 113 -15.92 10.90 15.01
N GLY A 114 -14.59 11.10 15.01
CA GLY A 114 -13.66 10.38 15.88
C GLY A 114 -13.55 8.90 15.53
N TRP A 115 -13.15 8.10 16.52
CA TRP A 115 -13.01 6.66 16.38
C TRP A 115 -14.36 5.96 16.28
N GLN A 116 -14.45 5.01 15.36
CA GLN A 116 -15.58 4.12 15.15
C GLN A 116 -15.20 2.69 15.55
N LEU A 117 -16.16 1.79 15.50
CA LEU A 117 -15.90 0.36 15.75
C LEU A 117 -14.97 -0.20 14.67
N ILE A 118 -14.03 -1.04 15.13
CA ILE A 118 -13.17 -1.83 14.23
C ILE A 118 -14.08 -2.77 13.42
N PRO A 119 -13.92 -2.83 12.09
CA PRO A 119 -14.74 -3.70 11.25
C PRO A 119 -14.51 -5.18 11.57
N PRO A 120 -15.50 -6.04 11.31
CA PRO A 120 -15.31 -7.49 11.42
C PRO A 120 -14.16 -7.99 10.53
N HIS A 121 -13.60 -9.13 10.88
CA HIS A 121 -12.60 -9.82 10.05
C HIS A 121 -13.30 -10.58 8.93
N TYR A 122 -13.12 -10.13 7.68
CA TYR A 122 -13.82 -10.66 6.51
C TYR A 122 -13.06 -11.81 5.79
N GLU A 123 -12.01 -12.37 6.37
CA GLU A 123 -11.20 -13.42 5.74
C GLU A 123 -12.02 -14.66 5.36
N ASN A 124 -12.97 -15.02 6.21
CA ASN A 124 -13.81 -16.19 6.01
C ASN A 124 -14.96 -16.01 5.02
N GLU A 125 -15.22 -14.76 4.62
CA GLU A 125 -16.21 -14.46 3.60
C GLU A 125 -15.77 -15.05 2.26
N ASN A 126 -16.61 -15.90 1.67
CA ASN A 126 -16.34 -16.54 0.39
C ASN A 126 -16.72 -15.62 -0.78
N VAL A 127 -16.11 -14.45 -0.81
CA VAL A 127 -16.36 -13.40 -1.81
C VAL A 127 -15.05 -12.93 -2.42
N GLY A 128 -15.13 -12.31 -3.60
CA GLY A 128 -13.97 -11.79 -4.32
C GLY A 128 -13.36 -10.53 -3.69
N ILE A 129 -12.17 -10.16 -4.18
CA ILE A 129 -11.41 -8.98 -3.71
C ILE A 129 -12.25 -7.70 -3.77
N GLU A 130 -13.00 -7.48 -4.85
CA GLU A 130 -13.83 -6.29 -5.02
C GLU A 130 -14.91 -6.18 -3.94
N GLN A 131 -15.56 -7.31 -3.62
CA GLN A 131 -16.59 -7.36 -2.59
C GLN A 131 -15.97 -7.16 -1.20
N LYS A 132 -14.81 -7.77 -0.91
CA LYS A 132 -14.07 -7.55 0.35
C LYS A 132 -13.69 -6.08 0.51
N ALA A 133 -13.13 -5.45 -0.51
CA ALA A 133 -12.82 -4.03 -0.50
C ALA A 133 -14.08 -3.16 -0.25
N ALA A 134 -15.20 -3.51 -0.88
CA ALA A 134 -16.48 -2.83 -0.67
C ALA A 134 -17.03 -2.99 0.76
N MET A 135 -16.74 -4.11 1.43
CA MET A 135 -17.08 -4.31 2.86
C MET A 135 -16.37 -3.27 3.74
N TYR A 136 -15.11 -2.98 3.47
CA TYR A 136 -14.37 -1.90 4.11
C TYR A 136 -14.77 -0.50 3.60
N GLY A 137 -15.35 -0.39 2.42
CA GLY A 137 -15.72 0.88 1.79
C GLY A 137 -14.54 1.62 1.16
N ILE A 138 -13.58 0.87 0.64
CA ILE A 138 -12.36 1.37 -0.01
C ILE A 138 -12.22 0.80 -1.43
N PRO A 139 -11.45 1.45 -2.33
CA PRO A 139 -11.18 0.92 -3.66
C PRO A 139 -10.43 -0.42 -3.63
N PRO A 140 -10.76 -1.39 -4.52
CA PRO A 140 -10.14 -2.71 -4.54
C PRO A 140 -8.61 -2.69 -4.67
N TYR A 141 -8.09 -1.76 -5.45
CA TYR A 141 -6.65 -1.62 -5.67
C TYR A 141 -5.88 -1.16 -4.43
N TYR A 142 -6.46 -0.31 -3.58
CA TYR A 142 -5.83 0.05 -2.31
C TYR A 142 -5.98 -1.07 -1.28
N TYR A 143 -7.07 -1.82 -1.35
CA TYR A 143 -7.21 -3.02 -0.54
C TYR A 143 -6.10 -4.03 -0.86
N THR A 144 -5.85 -4.33 -2.14
CA THR A 144 -4.78 -5.25 -2.54
C THR A 144 -3.38 -4.71 -2.22
N GLN A 145 -3.12 -3.43 -2.46
CA GLN A 145 -1.86 -2.79 -2.11
C GLN A 145 -1.58 -2.90 -0.61
N LEU A 146 -2.58 -2.61 0.22
CA LEU A 146 -2.44 -2.70 1.67
C LEU A 146 -2.26 -4.15 2.13
N GLN A 147 -2.93 -5.15 1.51
CA GLN A 147 -2.71 -6.57 1.83
C GLN A 147 -1.27 -7.01 1.50
N GLN A 148 -0.68 -6.52 0.41
CA GLN A 148 0.74 -6.76 0.12
C GLN A 148 1.65 -6.12 1.17
N GLN A 149 1.38 -4.90 1.61
CA GLN A 149 2.17 -4.23 2.66
C GLN A 149 2.02 -4.94 4.02
N ILE A 150 0.80 -5.37 4.38
CA ILE A 150 0.52 -6.21 5.57
C ILE A 150 1.36 -7.49 5.51
N PHE A 151 1.43 -8.13 4.34
CA PHE A 151 2.29 -9.30 4.12
C PHE A 151 3.76 -8.95 4.32
N GLY A 152 4.24 -7.86 3.73
CA GLY A 152 5.64 -7.43 3.81
C GLY A 152 6.14 -7.21 5.24
N LEU A 153 5.31 -6.65 6.12
CA LEU A 153 5.63 -6.43 7.53
C LEU A 153 5.18 -7.58 8.44
N ASN A 154 4.60 -8.64 7.87
CA ASN A 154 3.94 -9.69 8.63
C ASN A 154 2.95 -9.16 9.69
N ALA A 155 2.28 -8.06 9.38
CA ALA A 155 1.36 -7.38 10.28
C ALA A 155 0.00 -8.10 10.36
N PRO A 156 -0.76 -8.00 11.48
CA PRO A 156 -2.10 -8.56 11.61
C PRO A 156 -3.17 -7.69 10.92
N TYR A 157 -2.85 -6.43 10.66
CA TYR A 157 -3.72 -5.46 10.01
C TYR A 157 -2.89 -4.30 9.44
N GLY A 158 -3.52 -3.38 8.75
CA GLY A 158 -2.94 -2.12 8.28
C GLY A 158 -3.96 -1.01 8.25
N PHE A 159 -3.51 0.20 7.95
CA PHE A 159 -4.37 1.36 7.75
C PHE A 159 -4.28 1.88 6.33
N LEU A 160 -5.42 2.32 5.79
CA LEU A 160 -5.49 3.21 4.64
C LEU A 160 -5.92 4.58 5.16
N THR A 161 -5.00 5.53 5.16
CA THR A 161 -5.24 6.89 5.63
C THR A 161 -5.37 7.84 4.45
N VAL A 162 -6.52 8.47 4.33
CA VAL A 162 -6.87 9.31 3.18
C VAL A 162 -7.18 10.72 3.65
N MET A 163 -6.55 11.71 3.01
CA MET A 163 -6.96 13.11 3.09
C MET A 163 -7.80 13.47 1.88
N PHE A 164 -9.02 13.94 2.09
CA PHE A 164 -9.84 14.48 1.01
C PHE A 164 -9.53 15.95 0.79
N GLU A 165 -9.26 16.33 -0.46
CA GLU A 165 -8.98 17.73 -0.83
C GLU A 165 -10.15 18.67 -0.58
N LYS A 166 -11.36 18.14 -0.49
CA LYS A 166 -12.58 18.93 -0.29
C LYS A 166 -12.57 19.71 1.03
N ASP A 167 -12.06 19.09 2.07
CA ASP A 167 -12.17 19.61 3.45
C ASP A 167 -10.88 19.47 4.26
N TRP A 168 -9.83 18.88 3.66
CA TRP A 168 -8.51 18.65 4.27
C TRP A 168 -8.55 17.77 5.52
N GLN A 169 -9.63 16.99 5.68
CA GLN A 169 -9.81 16.08 6.79
C GLN A 169 -9.24 14.70 6.45
N ILE A 170 -8.69 14.04 7.46
CA ILE A 170 -8.25 12.66 7.32
C ILE A 170 -9.35 11.68 7.76
N HIS A 171 -9.39 10.59 7.04
CA HIS A 171 -10.17 9.40 7.32
C HIS A 171 -9.23 8.21 7.27
N SER A 172 -9.34 7.30 8.24
CA SER A 172 -8.53 6.09 8.27
C SER A 172 -9.40 4.85 8.33
N TRP A 173 -9.12 3.91 7.47
CA TRP A 173 -9.76 2.60 7.44
C TRP A 173 -8.80 1.57 8.03
N PHE A 174 -9.20 0.92 9.08
CA PHE A 174 -8.54 -0.26 9.61
C PHE A 174 -8.90 -1.46 8.73
N VAL A 175 -7.91 -2.20 8.26
CA VAL A 175 -8.10 -3.36 7.38
C VAL A 175 -7.35 -4.55 7.95
N TRP A 176 -8.08 -5.61 8.25
CA TRP A 176 -7.50 -6.86 8.73
C TRP A 176 -6.65 -7.55 7.65
N ARG A 177 -5.63 -8.30 8.10
CA ARG A 177 -4.90 -9.24 7.25
C ARG A 177 -5.86 -10.25 6.66
N ASP A 178 -5.76 -10.50 5.37
CA ASP A 178 -6.50 -11.54 4.66
C ASP A 178 -5.51 -12.49 3.99
N GLN A 179 -5.23 -13.62 4.65
CA GLN A 179 -4.23 -14.56 4.17
C GLN A 179 -4.63 -15.22 2.84
N LYS A 180 -5.94 -15.39 2.60
CA LYS A 180 -6.44 -15.95 1.32
C LYS A 180 -6.12 -15.01 0.16
N VAL A 181 -6.40 -13.72 0.33
CA VAL A 181 -6.08 -12.70 -0.67
C VAL A 181 -4.56 -12.57 -0.84
N ILE A 182 -3.79 -12.54 0.24
CA ILE A 182 -2.32 -12.49 0.19
C ILE A 182 -1.76 -13.67 -0.62
N ASN A 183 -2.22 -14.90 -0.36
CA ASN A 183 -1.77 -16.07 -1.10
C ASN A 183 -2.09 -15.99 -2.59
N GLN A 184 -3.27 -15.48 -2.93
CA GLN A 184 -3.67 -15.25 -4.32
C GLN A 184 -2.76 -14.21 -5.01
N LEU A 185 -2.47 -13.08 -4.34
CA LEU A 185 -1.59 -12.03 -4.86
C LEU A 185 -0.17 -12.58 -5.09
N ILE A 186 0.41 -13.30 -4.11
CA ILE A 186 1.75 -13.89 -4.24
C ILE A 186 1.80 -14.86 -5.44
N MET A 187 0.77 -15.70 -5.62
CA MET A 187 0.71 -16.63 -6.75
C MET A 187 0.69 -15.89 -8.10
N GLU A 188 -0.10 -14.84 -8.21
CA GLU A 188 -0.18 -14.04 -9.45
C GLU A 188 1.10 -13.25 -9.71
N ASP A 189 1.71 -12.70 -8.67
CA ASP A 189 3.01 -12.03 -8.76
C ASP A 189 4.12 -13.00 -9.21
N ALA A 190 4.15 -14.21 -8.64
CA ALA A 190 5.12 -15.24 -9.02
C ALA A 190 4.97 -15.68 -10.48
N LYS A 191 3.73 -15.89 -10.94
CA LYS A 191 3.45 -16.20 -12.37
C LYS A 191 3.92 -15.06 -13.29
N THR A 192 3.63 -13.82 -12.89
CA THR A 192 4.02 -12.64 -13.67
C THR A 192 5.54 -12.49 -13.71
N TRP A 193 6.19 -12.67 -12.56
CA TRP A 193 7.64 -12.61 -12.45
C TRP A 193 8.33 -13.68 -13.30
N ASN A 194 7.85 -14.91 -13.28
CA ASN A 194 8.38 -15.99 -14.14
C ASN A 194 8.30 -15.64 -15.63
N ILE A 195 7.21 -15.01 -16.09
CA ILE A 195 7.11 -14.53 -17.48
C ILE A 195 8.16 -13.45 -17.75
N ILE A 196 8.35 -12.51 -16.83
CA ILE A 196 9.35 -11.44 -16.97
C ILE A 196 10.74 -12.02 -17.05
N GLU A 197 11.13 -12.92 -16.15
CA GLU A 197 12.47 -13.55 -16.16
C GLU A 197 12.75 -14.31 -17.46
N ASN A 198 11.78 -15.05 -17.98
CA ASN A 198 11.92 -15.80 -19.23
C ASN A 198 11.96 -14.91 -20.48
N LYS A 199 11.47 -13.67 -20.41
CA LYS A 199 11.47 -12.72 -21.55
C LYS A 199 12.63 -11.72 -21.52
N ARG A 200 13.34 -11.60 -20.40
CA ARG A 200 14.47 -10.67 -20.29
C ARG A 200 15.65 -11.10 -21.13
N PRO A 201 16.32 -10.17 -21.83
CA PRO A 201 17.60 -10.45 -22.48
C PRO A 201 18.65 -10.88 -21.45
N ALA A 202 19.58 -11.76 -21.85
CA ALA A 202 20.63 -12.32 -20.97
C ALA A 202 21.57 -11.24 -20.35
N ASN A 203 21.66 -10.07 -20.98
CA ASN A 203 22.49 -8.93 -20.57
C ASN A 203 21.65 -7.75 -20.02
N PHE A 204 20.48 -8.05 -19.49
CA PHE A 204 19.59 -7.04 -18.91
C PHE A 204 20.18 -6.52 -17.58
N ASP A 205 20.76 -5.31 -17.63
CA ASP A 205 21.20 -4.59 -16.44
C ASP A 205 20.10 -3.59 -16.02
N LEU A 206 19.59 -3.74 -14.81
CA LEU A 206 18.53 -2.86 -14.28
C LEU A 206 19.01 -1.43 -14.03
N GLY A 207 20.33 -1.15 -14.11
CA GLY A 207 20.89 0.19 -13.89
C GLY A 207 20.61 0.80 -12.52
N VAL A 208 19.81 0.13 -11.70
CA VAL A 208 19.43 0.54 -10.36
C VAL A 208 20.36 -0.16 -9.38
N LYS A 209 21.28 0.55 -8.78
CA LYS A 209 22.02 0.06 -7.61
C LYS A 209 21.02 -0.19 -6.50
N ILE A 210 20.62 -1.44 -6.34
CA ILE A 210 19.87 -1.90 -5.17
C ILE A 210 20.89 -1.95 -4.03
N LYS A 211 20.69 -1.17 -2.98
CA LYS A 211 21.42 -1.38 -1.73
C LYS A 211 21.10 -2.78 -1.25
N GLU A 212 22.12 -3.63 -1.21
CA GLU A 212 22.00 -4.99 -0.72
C GLU A 212 21.77 -4.96 0.79
N ASP A 213 20.80 -5.74 1.20
CA ASP A 213 20.52 -6.34 2.50
C ASP A 213 21.08 -5.67 3.77
N TYR A 214 20.16 -5.19 4.58
CA TYR A 214 20.39 -5.13 6.02
C TYR A 214 19.93 -6.45 6.64
N ASN A 215 20.91 -7.19 7.21
CA ASN A 215 20.73 -8.33 8.11
C ASN A 215 19.95 -7.94 9.38
#